data_84dfee581264a685830f8a3de67c361e
#
_entry.id   84dfee581264a685830f8a3de67c361e
#
_cell.length_a   1.000
_cell.length_b   1.000
_cell.length_c   1.000
_cell.angle_alpha   90.00
_cell.angle_beta   90.00
_cell.angle_gamma   90.00
#
_symmetry.space_group_name_H-M   'P 1'
#
loop_
_entity.id
_entity.type
_entity.pdbx_description
1 polymer ?
#
loop_
_entity_poly.entity_id
_entity_poly.type
_entity_poly.pdbx_seq_one_letter_code
_entity_poly.pdbx_strand_id
1 'polypeptide(L)'
;MLIDFRNTNTVWASILVETLTRLGLTTAVLCPGSRSTPLTVAFAQHSQVEAIPILDERSAAFFALGVARKSGLPVALVCTSGTAGANFYPAIIEARESRVPLLILTADRPPELRDCHSGQTIDQVKLYGNYPNWQTELAVPSLEIGMLRYLRQTVIHAWERSRFPTPGPVHLNCPFRDPLAPIPDPAVTELQSQFQAEDFFAAVTPASVHPLSPAPLHRIPYSDWQACDRGLIIAGLAQPQNPKAYCQAIAQLSQSLNFPLLAEGLSPLRNYAHLNPYLISTYDLILRNHQLAQHLTPTLVIQIGELPTSKELRAWLNTYQPQRWIIDPCHHNLDALHGKTTHLRISIEAIGQWITTNKTQNQTVGAGFTDNVVDKTDNVTQPTLIKEQERTVSPQNPHYLKKWYDAETQIREAVDKTMAEMPQLFEGKAAWLLSQSLPPGTPLFIANSMPVRDVEFFWSPGNTEIQPWFNRGANGIDGTLSTALGIAHRNQSAVMLTGDLALLHDTNGFLLNNKFAGHLTIILINNNGGGIFEMLPISDFEPPFEEFFATPQHIDFAQLCLTYRVEYQRIESWQQLQQLLSSLPSKGIRVLEIPTNRKADATWRQTHLSSFVVREP
;
A
#
# COMPACT_ATOMS: atom_id res chain seq x y z
N MET A 1 -25.76 -9.25 21.65
CA MET A 1 -26.19 -10.65 21.87
C MET A 1 -25.12 -11.51 21.26
N LEU A 2 -24.37 -12.24 22.07
CA LEU A 2 -23.18 -12.95 21.60
C LEU A 2 -23.49 -14.03 20.55
N ILE A 3 -24.50 -14.88 20.78
CA ILE A 3 -24.90 -15.94 19.85
C ILE A 3 -26.41 -15.86 19.59
N ASP A 4 -26.78 -16.05 18.32
CA ASP A 4 -28.17 -15.98 17.84
C ASP A 4 -28.76 -17.38 17.71
N PHE A 5 -29.56 -17.79 18.69
CA PHE A 5 -30.18 -19.10 18.76
C PHE A 5 -31.56 -19.17 18.08
N ARG A 6 -31.79 -18.44 16.98
CA ARG A 6 -33.07 -18.55 16.24
C ARG A 6 -33.12 -19.81 15.39
N ASN A 7 -32.03 -20.16 14.68
CA ASN A 7 -31.95 -21.42 13.91
C ASN A 7 -30.47 -21.81 13.70
N THR A 8 -30.25 -22.94 13.04
CA THR A 8 -28.90 -23.49 12.80
C THR A 8 -28.01 -22.52 12.05
N ASN A 9 -28.51 -21.84 11.03
CA ASN A 9 -27.70 -20.89 10.25
C ASN A 9 -27.31 -19.65 11.05
N THR A 10 -28.21 -19.14 11.92
CA THR A 10 -27.90 -17.97 12.75
C THR A 10 -26.91 -18.30 13.88
N VAL A 11 -26.99 -19.50 14.47
CA VAL A 11 -25.99 -20.01 15.42
C VAL A 11 -24.63 -20.07 14.74
N TRP A 12 -24.55 -20.71 13.57
CA TRP A 12 -23.30 -20.87 12.83
C TRP A 12 -22.66 -19.54 12.47
N ALA A 13 -23.45 -18.64 11.85
CA ALA A 13 -22.96 -17.32 11.43
C ALA A 13 -22.57 -16.43 12.62
N SER A 14 -23.31 -16.45 13.72
CA SER A 14 -22.95 -15.67 14.92
C SER A 14 -21.69 -16.18 15.61
N ILE A 15 -21.42 -17.50 15.64
CA ILE A 15 -20.16 -18.05 16.12
C ILE A 15 -18.98 -17.61 15.24
N LEU A 16 -19.16 -17.61 13.91
CA LEU A 16 -18.14 -17.11 12.98
C LEU A 16 -17.82 -15.65 13.28
N VAL A 17 -18.83 -14.79 13.35
CA VAL A 17 -18.66 -13.33 13.56
C VAL A 17 -18.08 -13.05 14.95
N GLU A 18 -18.57 -13.69 16.00
CA GLU A 18 -18.04 -13.55 17.37
C GLU A 18 -16.56 -13.96 17.44
N THR A 19 -16.18 -15.07 16.75
CA THR A 19 -14.78 -15.50 16.68
C THR A 19 -13.92 -14.43 16.04
N LEU A 20 -14.33 -13.90 14.87
CA LEU A 20 -13.59 -12.83 14.18
C LEU A 20 -13.48 -11.56 15.02
N THR A 21 -14.56 -11.19 15.70
CA THR A 21 -14.57 -9.97 16.54
C THR A 21 -13.61 -10.11 17.72
N ARG A 22 -13.60 -11.27 18.39
CA ARG A 22 -12.63 -11.53 19.47
C ARG A 22 -11.18 -11.54 18.99
N LEU A 23 -10.93 -11.86 17.72
CA LEU A 23 -9.60 -11.78 17.10
C LEU A 23 -9.22 -10.35 16.70
N GLY A 24 -10.16 -9.39 16.73
CA GLY A 24 -9.93 -7.98 16.45
C GLY A 24 -10.54 -7.46 15.15
N LEU A 25 -11.48 -8.18 14.54
CA LEU A 25 -12.25 -7.66 13.40
C LEU A 25 -13.15 -6.50 13.85
N THR A 26 -13.05 -5.37 13.14
CA THR A 26 -13.86 -4.17 13.42
C THR A 26 -14.76 -3.78 12.28
N THR A 27 -14.53 -4.27 11.08
CA THR A 27 -15.25 -3.82 9.87
C THR A 27 -15.62 -4.99 8.96
N ALA A 28 -16.88 -4.98 8.50
CA ALA A 28 -17.39 -5.90 7.50
C ALA A 28 -18.10 -5.13 6.38
N VAL A 29 -17.75 -5.43 5.14
CA VAL A 29 -18.38 -4.89 3.94
C VAL A 29 -19.32 -5.96 3.37
N LEU A 30 -20.60 -5.61 3.22
CA LEU A 30 -21.67 -6.55 2.94
C LEU A 30 -22.36 -6.20 1.62
N CYS A 31 -22.29 -7.11 0.64
CA CYS A 31 -23.06 -6.97 -0.60
C CYS A 31 -24.44 -7.63 -0.47
N PRO A 32 -25.48 -7.04 -1.07
CA PRO A 32 -26.84 -7.55 -0.94
C PRO A 32 -27.00 -8.91 -1.63
N GLY A 33 -27.81 -9.78 -1.02
CA GLY A 33 -28.16 -11.06 -1.61
C GLY A 33 -28.77 -12.04 -0.62
N SER A 34 -29.66 -12.94 -1.11
CA SER A 34 -30.42 -13.84 -0.25
C SER A 34 -29.54 -14.90 0.43
N ARG A 35 -28.60 -15.54 -0.31
CA ARG A 35 -27.80 -16.65 0.25
C ARG A 35 -26.86 -16.20 1.37
N SER A 36 -26.45 -14.94 1.37
CA SER A 36 -25.62 -14.36 2.43
C SER A 36 -26.41 -13.90 3.67
N THR A 37 -27.73 -14.06 3.71
CA THR A 37 -28.57 -13.59 4.83
C THR A 37 -28.05 -13.99 6.21
N PRO A 38 -27.62 -15.24 6.48
CA PRO A 38 -27.12 -15.60 7.81
C PRO A 38 -25.89 -14.78 8.22
N LEU A 39 -24.93 -14.60 7.32
CA LEU A 39 -23.72 -13.79 7.56
C LEU A 39 -24.06 -12.31 7.72
N THR A 40 -24.90 -11.78 6.82
CA THR A 40 -25.30 -10.37 6.84
C THR A 40 -26.01 -10.01 8.16
N VAL A 41 -26.93 -10.85 8.62
CA VAL A 41 -27.64 -10.64 9.89
C VAL A 41 -26.67 -10.69 11.08
N ALA A 42 -25.77 -11.67 11.10
CA ALA A 42 -24.80 -11.80 12.18
C ALA A 42 -23.86 -10.58 12.28
N PHE A 43 -23.31 -10.11 11.16
CA PHE A 43 -22.46 -8.90 11.15
C PHE A 43 -23.25 -7.64 11.50
N ALA A 44 -24.44 -7.45 10.91
CA ALA A 44 -25.25 -6.24 11.12
C ALA A 44 -25.77 -6.11 12.56
N GLN A 45 -25.95 -7.21 13.28
CA GLN A 45 -26.40 -7.21 14.68
C GLN A 45 -25.25 -7.14 15.69
N HIS A 46 -24.01 -7.31 15.28
CA HIS A 46 -22.86 -7.31 16.19
C HIS A 46 -22.40 -5.89 16.53
N SER A 47 -22.52 -5.50 17.82
CA SER A 47 -22.30 -4.12 18.26
C SER A 47 -20.86 -3.59 18.12
N GLN A 48 -19.88 -4.48 17.99
CA GLN A 48 -18.45 -4.12 17.86
C GLN A 48 -17.95 -4.13 16.42
N VAL A 49 -18.81 -4.48 15.45
CA VAL A 49 -18.46 -4.52 14.04
C VAL A 49 -19.22 -3.43 13.29
N GLU A 50 -18.52 -2.62 12.55
CA GLU A 50 -19.14 -1.73 11.58
C GLU A 50 -19.50 -2.50 10.32
N ALA A 51 -20.80 -2.75 10.13
CA ALA A 51 -21.34 -3.43 8.97
C ALA A 51 -21.75 -2.41 7.89
N ILE A 52 -21.05 -2.37 6.77
CA ILE A 52 -21.21 -1.37 5.71
C ILE A 52 -21.85 -2.03 4.47
N PRO A 53 -23.11 -1.73 4.14
CA PRO A 53 -23.75 -2.27 2.94
C PRO A 53 -23.28 -1.51 1.69
N ILE A 54 -22.81 -2.25 0.67
CA ILE A 54 -22.38 -1.70 -0.62
C ILE A 54 -23.03 -2.51 -1.74
N LEU A 55 -23.66 -1.81 -2.70
CA LEU A 55 -24.45 -2.44 -3.76
C LEU A 55 -23.59 -3.19 -4.78
N ASP A 56 -22.55 -2.54 -5.30
CA ASP A 56 -21.68 -3.08 -6.34
C ASP A 56 -20.52 -3.86 -5.69
N GLU A 57 -20.39 -5.15 -6.00
CA GLU A 57 -19.40 -6.03 -5.40
C GLU A 57 -17.98 -5.60 -5.73
N ARG A 58 -17.69 -5.12 -6.94
CA ARG A 58 -16.35 -4.64 -7.29
C ARG A 58 -15.97 -3.43 -6.45
N SER A 59 -16.87 -2.44 -6.35
CA SER A 59 -16.66 -1.27 -5.49
C SER A 59 -16.55 -1.66 -4.01
N ALA A 60 -17.34 -2.64 -3.55
CA ALA A 60 -17.29 -3.18 -2.19
C ALA A 60 -15.89 -3.77 -1.87
N ALA A 61 -15.36 -4.57 -2.79
CA ALA A 61 -14.06 -5.22 -2.60
C ALA A 61 -12.90 -4.21 -2.55
N PHE A 62 -12.90 -3.22 -3.42
CA PHE A 62 -11.89 -2.16 -3.40
C PHE A 62 -12.05 -1.19 -2.22
N PHE A 63 -13.28 -0.93 -1.77
CA PHE A 63 -13.50 -0.18 -0.55
C PHE A 63 -12.95 -0.94 0.68
N ALA A 64 -13.24 -2.24 0.79
CA ALA A 64 -12.69 -3.09 1.83
C ALA A 64 -11.15 -3.12 1.79
N LEU A 65 -10.55 -3.17 0.59
CA LEU A 65 -9.11 -3.05 0.38
C LEU A 65 -8.55 -1.74 0.97
N GLY A 66 -9.23 -0.61 0.72
CA GLY A 66 -8.83 0.68 1.26
C GLY A 66 -8.87 0.74 2.78
N VAL A 67 -9.96 0.24 3.39
CA VAL A 67 -10.11 0.16 4.86
C VAL A 67 -9.04 -0.74 5.47
N ALA A 68 -8.81 -1.93 4.89
CA ALA A 68 -7.81 -2.88 5.38
C ALA A 68 -6.38 -2.32 5.26
N ARG A 69 -6.08 -1.63 4.16
CA ARG A 69 -4.78 -0.99 3.92
C ARG A 69 -4.47 0.07 4.96
N LYS A 70 -5.44 0.93 5.26
CA LYS A 70 -5.30 1.97 6.28
C LYS A 70 -5.15 1.42 7.69
N SER A 71 -5.99 0.43 8.05
CA SER A 71 -6.01 -0.12 9.42
C SER A 71 -4.90 -1.13 9.69
N GLY A 72 -4.36 -1.78 8.65
CA GLY A 72 -3.47 -2.93 8.79
C GLY A 72 -4.16 -4.20 9.32
N LEU A 73 -5.49 -4.17 9.46
CA LEU A 73 -6.31 -5.27 9.96
C LEU A 73 -7.13 -5.90 8.84
N PRO A 74 -7.44 -7.20 8.93
CA PRO A 74 -8.35 -7.83 7.99
C PRO A 74 -9.74 -7.20 8.02
N VAL A 75 -10.34 -6.99 6.85
CA VAL A 75 -11.74 -6.58 6.67
C VAL A 75 -12.51 -7.77 6.12
N ALA A 76 -13.67 -8.07 6.71
CA ALA A 76 -14.57 -9.08 6.17
C ALA A 76 -15.32 -8.53 4.96
N LEU A 77 -15.31 -9.29 3.85
CA LEU A 77 -15.99 -8.96 2.61
C LEU A 77 -16.98 -10.07 2.27
N VAL A 78 -18.28 -9.76 2.30
CA VAL A 78 -19.35 -10.76 2.21
C VAL A 78 -20.18 -10.55 0.95
N CYS A 79 -20.42 -11.61 0.18
CA CYS A 79 -21.38 -11.59 -0.92
C CYS A 79 -22.26 -12.85 -0.96
N THR A 80 -23.31 -12.77 -1.76
CA THR A 80 -24.16 -13.91 -2.10
C THR A 80 -23.48 -14.85 -3.09
N SER A 81 -24.15 -15.92 -3.49
CA SER A 81 -23.65 -16.89 -4.47
C SER A 81 -23.77 -16.41 -5.92
N GLY A 82 -23.16 -17.14 -6.83
CA GLY A 82 -23.15 -16.85 -8.25
C GLY A 82 -22.04 -15.86 -8.63
N THR A 83 -22.31 -14.96 -9.57
CA THR A 83 -21.31 -14.03 -10.11
C THR A 83 -20.88 -12.93 -9.14
N ALA A 84 -21.56 -12.76 -8.00
CA ALA A 84 -21.19 -11.78 -6.98
C ALA A 84 -19.73 -11.93 -6.55
N GLY A 85 -19.32 -13.16 -6.20
CA GLY A 85 -17.94 -13.43 -5.83
C GLY A 85 -16.92 -13.15 -6.95
N ALA A 86 -17.29 -13.37 -8.20
CA ALA A 86 -16.40 -13.12 -9.34
C ALA A 86 -16.04 -11.64 -9.50
N ASN A 87 -16.95 -10.72 -9.09
CA ASN A 87 -16.67 -9.28 -9.12
C ASN A 87 -15.64 -8.83 -8.06
N PHE A 88 -15.34 -9.64 -7.06
CA PHE A 88 -14.27 -9.37 -6.10
C PHE A 88 -12.86 -9.60 -6.66
N TYR A 89 -12.73 -10.34 -7.76
CA TYR A 89 -11.47 -10.89 -8.22
C TYR A 89 -10.39 -9.81 -8.46
N PRO A 90 -10.66 -8.68 -9.12
CA PRO A 90 -9.63 -7.65 -9.32
C PRO A 90 -9.05 -7.12 -7.99
N ALA A 91 -9.91 -6.89 -6.99
CA ALA A 91 -9.45 -6.42 -5.69
C ALA A 91 -8.67 -7.50 -4.92
N ILE A 92 -9.00 -8.78 -5.09
CA ILE A 92 -8.26 -9.91 -4.49
C ILE A 92 -6.86 -10.01 -5.09
N ILE A 93 -6.72 -9.83 -6.40
CA ILE A 93 -5.42 -9.75 -7.08
C ILE A 93 -4.59 -8.61 -6.49
N GLU A 94 -5.16 -7.41 -6.45
CA GLU A 94 -4.46 -6.24 -5.88
C GLU A 94 -4.12 -6.46 -4.40
N ALA A 95 -5.02 -7.04 -3.59
CA ALA A 95 -4.75 -7.35 -2.18
C ALA A 95 -3.59 -8.32 -2.00
N ARG A 96 -3.50 -9.35 -2.86
CA ARG A 96 -2.41 -10.32 -2.84
C ARG A 96 -1.07 -9.66 -3.14
N GLU A 97 -1.00 -8.94 -4.25
CA GLU A 97 0.24 -8.32 -4.74
C GLU A 97 0.68 -7.15 -3.84
N SER A 98 -0.28 -6.40 -3.27
CA SER A 98 -0.02 -5.31 -2.32
C SER A 98 0.05 -5.75 -0.85
N ARG A 99 -0.08 -7.04 -0.55
CA ARG A 99 0.02 -7.59 0.83
C ARG A 99 -0.99 -6.97 1.80
N VAL A 100 -2.25 -6.86 1.37
CA VAL A 100 -3.34 -6.30 2.17
C VAL A 100 -4.24 -7.43 2.68
N PRO A 101 -4.51 -7.52 3.99
CA PRO A 101 -5.30 -8.60 4.55
C PRO A 101 -6.79 -8.40 4.25
N LEU A 102 -7.42 -9.40 3.63
CA LEU A 102 -8.88 -9.46 3.40
C LEU A 102 -9.42 -10.83 3.78
N LEU A 103 -10.60 -10.87 4.37
CA LEU A 103 -11.36 -12.10 4.65
C LEU A 103 -12.57 -12.15 3.73
N ILE A 104 -12.50 -12.92 2.66
CA ILE A 104 -13.55 -13.08 1.67
C ILE A 104 -14.49 -14.22 2.09
N LEU A 105 -15.76 -13.90 2.31
CA LEU A 105 -16.81 -14.81 2.72
C LEU A 105 -17.87 -14.88 1.61
N THR A 106 -17.78 -15.88 0.73
CA THR A 106 -18.76 -16.10 -0.33
C THR A 106 -19.83 -17.08 0.16
N ALA A 107 -21.06 -16.60 0.31
CA ALA A 107 -22.17 -17.51 0.58
C ALA A 107 -22.49 -18.38 -0.64
N ASP A 108 -22.80 -19.66 -0.43
CA ASP A 108 -22.98 -20.62 -1.51
C ASP A 108 -24.19 -21.54 -1.27
N ARG A 109 -24.62 -22.21 -2.34
CA ARG A 109 -25.54 -23.36 -2.24
C ARG A 109 -24.83 -24.52 -1.54
N PRO A 110 -25.57 -25.35 -0.78
CA PRO A 110 -25.01 -26.57 -0.23
C PRO A 110 -24.64 -27.57 -1.33
N PRO A 111 -23.74 -28.54 -1.07
CA PRO A 111 -23.24 -29.48 -2.10
C PRO A 111 -24.32 -30.19 -2.90
N GLU A 112 -25.44 -30.55 -2.29
CA GLU A 112 -26.57 -31.23 -2.96
C GLU A 112 -27.31 -30.38 -4.03
N LEU A 113 -27.07 -29.08 -4.08
CA LEU A 113 -27.61 -28.14 -5.06
C LEU A 113 -26.59 -27.72 -6.13
N ARG A 114 -25.42 -28.35 -6.17
CA ARG A 114 -24.42 -28.11 -7.20
C ARG A 114 -24.50 -29.11 -8.32
N ASP A 115 -24.01 -28.77 -9.51
CA ASP A 115 -23.97 -29.61 -10.70
C ASP A 115 -25.34 -30.16 -11.14
N CYS A 116 -26.43 -29.49 -10.74
CA CYS A 116 -27.81 -29.86 -11.06
C CYS A 116 -28.65 -28.68 -11.57
N HIS A 117 -28.04 -27.66 -12.15
CA HIS A 117 -28.67 -26.43 -12.66
C HIS A 117 -29.48 -25.67 -11.63
N SER A 118 -29.15 -25.76 -10.35
CA SER A 118 -29.75 -24.91 -9.33
C SER A 118 -29.50 -23.42 -9.63
N GLY A 119 -30.56 -22.61 -9.49
CA GLY A 119 -30.47 -21.19 -9.84
C GLY A 119 -29.37 -20.42 -9.07
N GLN A 120 -28.62 -19.54 -9.74
CA GLN A 120 -27.56 -18.69 -9.17
C GLN A 120 -26.46 -19.53 -8.47
N THR A 121 -26.05 -20.63 -9.11
CA THR A 121 -25.02 -21.55 -8.64
C THR A 121 -23.89 -21.60 -9.66
N ILE A 122 -22.66 -21.44 -9.20
CA ILE A 122 -21.42 -21.63 -9.97
C ILE A 122 -20.44 -22.41 -9.10
N ASP A 123 -19.32 -22.88 -9.67
CA ASP A 123 -18.22 -23.41 -8.87
C ASP A 123 -17.49 -22.27 -8.16
N GLN A 124 -17.75 -22.10 -6.86
CA GLN A 124 -17.11 -21.10 -6.00
C GLN A 124 -15.88 -21.65 -5.27
N VAL A 125 -15.72 -22.98 -5.27
CA VAL A 125 -14.56 -23.62 -4.66
C VAL A 125 -13.34 -23.29 -5.53
N LYS A 126 -12.37 -22.61 -4.92
CA LYS A 126 -11.16 -22.11 -5.62
C LYS A 126 -11.43 -21.07 -6.72
N LEU A 127 -12.53 -20.34 -6.63
CA LEU A 127 -12.90 -19.28 -7.59
C LEU A 127 -11.74 -18.31 -7.89
N TYR A 128 -10.91 -18.04 -6.90
CA TYR A 128 -9.79 -17.08 -7.01
C TYR A 128 -8.42 -17.76 -7.29
N GLY A 129 -8.40 -19.04 -7.63
CA GLY A 129 -7.20 -19.77 -7.99
C GLY A 129 -6.13 -19.74 -6.87
N ASN A 130 -4.94 -19.24 -7.20
CA ASN A 130 -3.80 -19.21 -6.28
C ASN A 130 -3.57 -17.83 -5.61
N TYR A 131 -4.48 -16.88 -5.80
CA TYR A 131 -4.31 -15.54 -5.22
C TYR A 131 -4.57 -15.50 -3.70
N PRO A 132 -5.53 -16.22 -3.11
CA PRO A 132 -5.65 -16.27 -1.66
C PRO A 132 -4.42 -16.91 -1.01
N ASN A 133 -3.97 -16.35 0.14
CA ASN A 133 -2.95 -16.96 0.98
C ASN A 133 -3.38 -18.33 1.48
N TRP A 134 -4.68 -18.50 1.66
CA TRP A 134 -5.34 -19.74 2.02
C TRP A 134 -6.82 -19.69 1.65
N GLN A 135 -7.40 -20.84 1.34
CA GLN A 135 -8.80 -20.95 1.02
C GLN A 135 -9.37 -22.30 1.45
N THR A 136 -10.64 -22.31 1.82
CA THR A 136 -11.37 -23.54 2.14
C THR A 136 -12.87 -23.36 1.94
N GLU A 137 -13.57 -24.48 1.74
CA GLU A 137 -15.00 -24.53 1.92
C GLU A 137 -15.32 -24.91 3.36
N LEU A 138 -16.23 -24.18 4.00
CA LEU A 138 -16.73 -24.55 5.33
C LEU A 138 -17.71 -25.70 5.22
N ALA A 139 -17.84 -26.48 6.28
CA ALA A 139 -18.92 -27.44 6.38
C ALA A 139 -20.29 -26.73 6.37
N VAL A 140 -21.33 -27.41 5.91
CA VAL A 140 -22.72 -26.93 6.04
C VAL A 140 -23.05 -26.73 7.53
N PRO A 141 -23.76 -25.66 7.93
CA PRO A 141 -24.12 -25.39 9.31
C PRO A 141 -24.69 -26.59 10.08
N SER A 142 -24.24 -26.77 11.30
CA SER A 142 -24.63 -27.83 12.20
C SER A 142 -24.75 -27.31 13.64
N LEU A 143 -25.62 -27.90 14.45
CA LEU A 143 -25.74 -27.60 15.87
C LEU A 143 -24.85 -28.48 16.75
N GLU A 144 -24.15 -29.46 16.16
CA GLU A 144 -23.24 -30.32 16.90
C GLU A 144 -22.04 -29.51 17.43
N ILE A 145 -21.80 -29.61 18.74
CA ILE A 145 -20.73 -28.84 19.41
C ILE A 145 -19.34 -29.10 18.79
N GLY A 146 -19.10 -30.30 18.28
CA GLY A 146 -17.87 -30.64 17.55
C GLY A 146 -17.70 -29.84 16.28
N MET A 147 -18.79 -29.64 15.53
CA MET A 147 -18.81 -28.85 14.30
C MET A 147 -18.70 -27.34 14.60
N LEU A 148 -19.27 -26.86 15.69
CA LEU A 148 -19.10 -25.48 16.13
C LEU A 148 -17.64 -25.20 16.54
N ARG A 149 -16.98 -26.15 17.19
CA ARG A 149 -15.53 -26.08 17.49
C ARG A 149 -14.67 -26.07 16.22
N TYR A 150 -15.01 -26.92 15.24
CA TYR A 150 -14.37 -26.93 13.92
C TYR A 150 -14.49 -25.55 13.27
N LEU A 151 -15.70 -24.96 13.21
CA LEU A 151 -15.92 -23.64 12.64
C LEU A 151 -15.02 -22.59 13.31
N ARG A 152 -15.04 -22.52 14.64
CA ARG A 152 -14.24 -21.59 15.41
C ARG A 152 -12.74 -21.71 15.06
N GLN A 153 -12.19 -22.92 15.03
CA GLN A 153 -10.77 -23.14 14.71
C GLN A 153 -10.43 -22.83 13.27
N THR A 154 -11.30 -23.14 12.33
CA THR A 154 -11.13 -22.78 10.92
C THR A 154 -11.11 -21.26 10.72
N VAL A 155 -11.97 -20.53 11.42
CA VAL A 155 -12.00 -19.06 11.39
C VAL A 155 -10.76 -18.44 12.01
N ILE A 156 -10.26 -18.99 13.12
CA ILE A 156 -8.98 -18.57 13.73
C ILE A 156 -7.84 -18.75 12.72
N HIS A 157 -7.77 -19.92 12.10
CA HIS A 157 -6.74 -20.19 11.09
C HIS A 157 -6.84 -19.23 9.88
N ALA A 158 -8.06 -18.95 9.39
CA ALA A 158 -8.28 -17.98 8.32
C ALA A 158 -7.77 -16.58 8.68
N TRP A 159 -8.07 -16.13 9.92
CA TRP A 159 -7.56 -14.86 10.43
C TRP A 159 -6.03 -14.83 10.46
N GLU A 160 -5.39 -15.86 10.99
CA GLU A 160 -3.92 -15.96 11.03
C GLU A 160 -3.33 -15.94 9.62
N ARG A 161 -3.89 -16.72 8.69
CA ARG A 161 -3.41 -16.80 7.30
C ARG A 161 -3.59 -15.51 6.51
N SER A 162 -4.56 -14.67 6.90
CA SER A 162 -4.72 -13.35 6.28
C SER A 162 -3.64 -12.35 6.70
N ARG A 163 -2.94 -12.61 7.80
CA ARG A 163 -1.95 -11.71 8.39
C ARG A 163 -0.51 -12.23 8.34
N PHE A 164 -0.34 -13.54 8.30
CA PHE A 164 0.96 -14.17 8.49
C PHE A 164 1.17 -15.36 7.52
N PRO A 165 2.42 -15.60 7.01
CA PRO A 165 3.67 -14.83 7.24
C PRO A 165 3.73 -13.52 6.46
N THR A 166 2.95 -13.38 5.41
CA THR A 166 2.78 -12.15 4.62
C THR A 166 1.29 -11.83 4.57
N PRO A 167 0.85 -10.62 4.90
CA PRO A 167 -0.55 -10.25 4.79
C PRO A 167 -1.11 -10.47 3.39
N GLY A 168 -2.40 -10.79 3.29
CA GLY A 168 -3.05 -11.02 1.99
C GLY A 168 -4.47 -11.59 2.14
N PRO A 169 -5.17 -11.83 1.03
CA PRO A 169 -6.54 -12.31 1.04
C PRO A 169 -6.64 -13.78 1.46
N VAL A 170 -7.72 -14.10 2.14
CA VAL A 170 -8.15 -15.48 2.49
C VAL A 170 -9.60 -15.66 2.07
N HIS A 171 -9.94 -16.81 1.51
CA HIS A 171 -11.28 -17.11 1.03
C HIS A 171 -11.92 -18.26 1.81
N LEU A 172 -13.12 -18.02 2.33
CA LEU A 172 -14.02 -19.02 2.92
C LEU A 172 -15.28 -19.11 2.08
N ASN A 173 -15.50 -20.24 1.42
CA ASN A 173 -16.78 -20.55 0.78
C ASN A 173 -17.76 -21.07 1.84
N CYS A 174 -18.92 -20.44 1.98
CA CYS A 174 -19.85 -20.63 3.09
C CYS A 174 -21.19 -21.21 2.57
N PRO A 175 -21.37 -22.54 2.51
CA PRO A 175 -22.62 -23.15 2.07
C PRO A 175 -23.70 -23.00 3.14
N PHE A 176 -24.92 -22.63 2.71
CA PHE A 176 -26.09 -22.53 3.59
C PHE A 176 -27.31 -23.26 2.99
N ARG A 177 -28.02 -24.05 3.79
CA ARG A 177 -29.33 -24.60 3.48
C ARG A 177 -30.43 -23.62 3.87
N ASP A 178 -31.61 -23.76 3.28
CA ASP A 178 -32.79 -23.04 3.75
C ASP A 178 -33.26 -23.61 5.11
N PRO A 179 -33.92 -22.80 5.95
CA PRO A 179 -34.29 -21.40 5.76
C PRO A 179 -33.12 -20.45 5.98
N LEU A 180 -32.93 -19.46 5.10
CA LEU A 180 -31.85 -18.45 5.22
C LEU A 180 -32.20 -17.33 6.21
N ALA A 181 -33.49 -17.00 6.28
CA ALA A 181 -34.01 -16.02 7.21
C ALA A 181 -33.89 -16.51 8.67
N PRO A 182 -33.77 -15.59 9.63
CA PRO A 182 -33.67 -15.92 11.06
C PRO A 182 -34.99 -16.35 11.67
N ILE A 183 -35.65 -17.33 11.07
CA ILE A 183 -36.94 -17.91 11.53
C ILE A 183 -36.63 -18.83 12.71
N PRO A 184 -37.33 -18.68 13.86
CA PRO A 184 -37.13 -19.55 15.01
C PRO A 184 -37.37 -21.02 14.69
N ASP A 185 -36.42 -21.86 15.12
CA ASP A 185 -36.48 -23.32 15.00
C ASP A 185 -36.30 -23.95 16.38
N PRO A 186 -37.25 -24.79 16.87
CA PRO A 186 -37.11 -25.47 18.14
C PRO A 186 -35.84 -26.35 18.29
N ALA A 187 -35.28 -26.80 17.19
CA ALA A 187 -34.05 -27.62 17.18
C ALA A 187 -32.85 -26.99 17.92
N VAL A 188 -32.82 -25.66 18.04
CA VAL A 188 -31.74 -24.95 18.75
C VAL A 188 -31.89 -24.91 20.26
N THR A 189 -33.04 -25.27 20.82
CA THR A 189 -33.39 -25.08 22.24
C THR A 189 -32.47 -25.86 23.16
N GLU A 190 -32.13 -27.09 22.81
CA GLU A 190 -31.22 -27.92 23.59
C GLU A 190 -29.83 -27.32 23.65
N LEU A 191 -29.28 -26.95 22.50
CA LEU A 191 -27.97 -26.28 22.42
C LEU A 191 -27.96 -24.96 23.21
N GLN A 192 -29.01 -24.14 23.07
CA GLN A 192 -29.11 -22.86 23.78
C GLN A 192 -29.05 -23.03 25.29
N SER A 193 -29.66 -24.07 25.84
CA SER A 193 -29.69 -24.34 27.28
C SER A 193 -28.32 -24.81 27.85
N GLN A 194 -27.50 -25.41 27.00
CA GLN A 194 -26.21 -26.02 27.39
C GLN A 194 -25.00 -25.19 26.97
N PHE A 195 -25.14 -24.24 26.06
CA PHE A 195 -24.01 -23.51 25.49
C PHE A 195 -23.43 -22.49 26.47
N GLN A 196 -22.18 -22.70 26.86
CA GLN A 196 -21.43 -21.81 27.74
C GLN A 196 -20.48 -20.95 26.89
N ALA A 197 -20.91 -19.74 26.51
CA ALA A 197 -20.18 -18.88 25.58
C ALA A 197 -18.77 -18.52 26.08
N GLU A 198 -18.62 -18.19 27.37
CA GLU A 198 -17.32 -17.80 27.93
C GLU A 198 -16.31 -18.96 27.85
N ASP A 199 -16.73 -20.18 28.17
CA ASP A 199 -15.89 -21.38 28.05
C ASP A 199 -15.59 -21.69 26.57
N PHE A 200 -16.59 -21.62 25.71
CA PHE A 200 -16.44 -21.91 24.28
C PHE A 200 -15.42 -21.00 23.61
N PHE A 201 -15.38 -19.72 23.94
CA PHE A 201 -14.46 -18.73 23.37
C PHE A 201 -13.24 -18.39 24.23
N ALA A 202 -13.01 -19.06 25.36
CA ALA A 202 -11.95 -18.72 26.32
C ALA A 202 -10.54 -18.62 25.72
N ALA A 203 -10.25 -19.44 24.69
CA ALA A 203 -8.95 -19.44 24.00
C ALA A 203 -8.89 -18.49 22.78
N VAL A 204 -9.99 -17.77 22.47
CA VAL A 204 -10.03 -16.84 21.35
C VAL A 204 -9.61 -15.46 21.84
N THR A 205 -8.34 -15.14 21.65
CA THR A 205 -7.77 -13.84 22.01
C THR A 205 -7.13 -13.21 20.77
N PRO A 206 -7.09 -11.86 20.68
CA PRO A 206 -6.31 -11.20 19.66
C PRO A 206 -4.89 -11.75 19.66
N ALA A 207 -4.49 -12.46 18.62
CA ALA A 207 -3.13 -12.90 18.49
C ALA A 207 -2.22 -11.67 18.48
N SER A 208 -1.40 -11.50 19.51
CA SER A 208 -0.23 -10.64 19.40
C SER A 208 0.60 -11.22 18.25
N VAL A 209 0.61 -10.54 17.11
CA VAL A 209 1.56 -10.87 16.05
C VAL A 209 2.93 -10.54 16.63
N HIS A 210 3.53 -11.53 17.27
CA HIS A 210 4.96 -11.43 17.52
C HIS A 210 5.61 -11.49 16.15
N PRO A 211 6.32 -10.43 15.73
CA PRO A 211 7.15 -10.55 14.54
C PRO A 211 7.98 -11.82 14.75
N LEU A 212 8.07 -12.64 13.70
CA LEU A 212 9.05 -13.73 13.67
C LEU A 212 10.33 -13.16 14.26
N SER A 213 10.94 -13.90 15.18
CA SER A 213 12.22 -13.52 15.78
C SER A 213 13.07 -12.89 14.67
N PRO A 214 13.52 -11.65 14.80
CA PRO A 214 14.21 -10.98 13.70
C PRO A 214 15.28 -11.92 13.18
N ALA A 215 15.33 -12.09 11.86
CA ALA A 215 16.41 -12.87 11.25
C ALA A 215 17.71 -12.44 11.92
N PRO A 216 18.58 -13.38 12.30
CA PRO A 216 19.71 -13.05 13.16
C PRO A 216 20.47 -11.86 12.55
N LEU A 217 20.43 -10.74 13.24
CA LEU A 217 20.97 -9.43 12.82
C LEU A 217 22.49 -9.49 12.53
N HIS A 218 23.18 -10.55 13.01
CA HIS A 218 24.58 -10.85 12.68
C HIS A 218 24.82 -11.21 11.19
N ARG A 219 23.76 -11.39 10.40
CA ARG A 219 23.88 -11.64 8.94
C ARG A 219 23.86 -10.36 8.09
N ILE A 220 23.72 -9.18 8.70
CA ILE A 220 23.81 -7.92 7.98
C ILE A 220 25.28 -7.65 7.66
N PRO A 221 25.67 -7.53 6.38
CA PRO A 221 27.07 -7.27 6.01
C PRO A 221 27.39 -5.77 6.15
N TYR A 222 27.14 -5.23 7.34
CA TYR A 222 27.23 -3.79 7.59
C TYR A 222 28.64 -3.24 7.41
N SER A 223 29.66 -4.02 7.82
CA SER A 223 31.08 -3.65 7.62
C SER A 223 31.45 -3.54 6.13
N ASP A 224 30.91 -4.45 5.29
CA ASP A 224 31.15 -4.42 3.85
C ASP A 224 30.46 -3.21 3.22
N TRP A 225 29.27 -2.86 3.72
CA TRP A 225 28.59 -1.64 3.28
C TRP A 225 29.36 -0.39 3.67
N GLN A 226 29.87 -0.34 4.90
CA GLN A 226 30.71 0.77 5.37
C GLN A 226 32.03 0.92 4.58
N ALA A 227 32.58 -0.17 4.09
CA ALA A 227 33.82 -0.14 3.31
C ALA A 227 33.60 0.30 1.84
N CYS A 228 32.34 0.50 1.42
CA CYS A 228 32.03 0.83 0.03
C CYS A 228 32.07 2.33 -0.23
N ASP A 229 32.90 2.77 -1.17
CA ASP A 229 33.06 4.19 -1.54
C ASP A 229 31.94 4.73 -2.44
N ARG A 230 31.21 3.85 -3.14
CA ARG A 230 30.17 4.22 -4.12
C ARG A 230 28.88 3.42 -3.82
N GLY A 231 28.43 3.53 -2.59
CA GLY A 231 27.17 2.92 -2.15
C GLY A 231 25.98 3.84 -2.36
N LEU A 232 24.82 3.24 -2.63
CA LEU A 232 23.58 3.93 -2.92
C LEU A 232 22.41 3.25 -2.21
N ILE A 233 21.48 4.02 -1.64
CA ILE A 233 20.23 3.50 -1.12
C ILE A 233 19.10 3.88 -2.09
N ILE A 234 18.27 2.90 -2.43
CA ILE A 234 17.06 3.09 -3.24
C ILE A 234 15.85 2.70 -2.40
N ALA A 235 15.00 3.67 -2.09
CA ALA A 235 13.73 3.44 -1.41
C ALA A 235 12.59 3.52 -2.42
N GLY A 236 11.96 2.39 -2.70
CA GLY A 236 10.84 2.31 -3.60
C GLY A 236 9.53 2.76 -2.97
N LEU A 237 8.43 2.40 -3.61
CA LEU A 237 7.08 2.68 -3.12
C LEU A 237 6.85 2.01 -1.75
N ALA A 238 6.18 2.71 -0.83
CA ALA A 238 5.93 2.18 0.51
C ALA A 238 4.68 2.78 1.17
N GLN A 239 3.95 1.93 1.89
CA GLN A 239 2.77 2.31 2.67
C GLN A 239 2.90 1.75 4.12
N PRO A 240 3.92 2.18 4.88
CA PRO A 240 4.14 1.69 6.23
C PRO A 240 3.03 2.14 7.17
N GLN A 241 2.70 1.31 8.17
CA GLN A 241 1.73 1.67 9.22
C GLN A 241 2.24 2.79 10.13
N ASN A 242 3.57 2.94 10.24
CA ASN A 242 4.21 4.04 10.95
C ASN A 242 5.23 4.74 10.02
N PRO A 243 4.77 5.73 9.22
CA PRO A 243 5.62 6.42 8.25
C PRO A 243 6.85 7.08 8.87
N LYS A 244 6.69 7.69 10.06
CA LYS A 244 7.79 8.36 10.75
C LYS A 244 8.89 7.39 11.17
N ALA A 245 8.53 6.25 11.78
CA ALA A 245 9.51 5.23 12.18
C ALA A 245 10.24 4.64 10.96
N TYR A 246 9.51 4.38 9.88
CA TYR A 246 10.07 3.93 8.61
C TYR A 246 11.08 4.94 8.04
N CYS A 247 10.72 6.22 7.95
CA CYS A 247 11.59 7.27 7.45
C CYS A 247 12.82 7.48 8.36
N GLN A 248 12.67 7.41 9.68
CA GLN A 248 13.77 7.49 10.63
C GLN A 248 14.78 6.34 10.48
N ALA A 249 14.29 5.10 10.31
CA ALA A 249 15.16 3.95 10.14
C ALA A 249 16.01 4.06 8.85
N ILE A 250 15.40 4.51 7.76
CA ILE A 250 16.11 4.74 6.49
C ILE A 250 17.12 5.89 6.62
N ALA A 251 16.73 6.98 7.30
CA ALA A 251 17.63 8.10 7.56
C ALA A 251 18.85 7.67 8.38
N GLN A 252 18.65 6.85 9.42
CA GLN A 252 19.74 6.30 10.23
C GLN A 252 20.70 5.45 9.38
N LEU A 253 20.17 4.60 8.50
CA LEU A 253 21.00 3.80 7.61
C LEU A 253 21.78 4.67 6.63
N SER A 254 21.10 5.60 5.93
CA SER A 254 21.72 6.51 4.96
C SER A 254 22.83 7.35 5.59
N GLN A 255 22.55 7.97 6.73
CA GLN A 255 23.53 8.80 7.45
C GLN A 255 24.69 7.98 8.02
N SER A 256 24.45 6.76 8.51
CA SER A 256 25.52 5.92 9.07
C SER A 256 26.49 5.38 8.02
N LEU A 257 26.04 5.29 6.77
CA LEU A 257 26.85 4.84 5.63
C LEU A 257 27.36 6.00 4.74
N ASN A 258 26.87 7.23 4.94
CA ASN A 258 27.06 8.37 4.04
C ASN A 258 26.64 8.08 2.58
N PHE A 259 25.55 7.34 2.41
CA PHE A 259 25.05 6.98 1.09
C PHE A 259 23.90 7.92 0.66
N PRO A 260 23.90 8.39 -0.61
CA PRO A 260 22.75 9.08 -1.16
C PRO A 260 21.52 8.18 -1.14
N LEU A 261 20.33 8.77 -0.93
CA LEU A 261 19.05 8.10 -0.79
C LEU A 261 18.12 8.51 -1.92
N LEU A 262 17.95 7.66 -2.92
CA LEU A 262 16.98 7.85 -3.98
C LEU A 262 15.60 7.41 -3.47
N ALA A 263 14.64 8.32 -3.40
CA ALA A 263 13.31 8.03 -2.92
C ALA A 263 12.24 8.25 -3.99
N GLU A 264 11.45 7.20 -4.24
CA GLU A 264 10.31 7.28 -5.15
C GLU A 264 9.25 8.28 -4.66
N GLY A 265 8.48 8.86 -5.59
CA GLY A 265 7.38 9.79 -5.30
C GLY A 265 6.27 9.18 -4.43
N LEU A 266 6.07 7.86 -4.51
CA LEU A 266 5.13 7.10 -3.69
C LEU A 266 5.73 6.63 -2.36
N SER A 267 6.94 7.03 -2.03
CA SER A 267 7.53 6.80 -0.72
C SER A 267 7.20 7.96 0.23
N PRO A 268 6.86 7.71 1.50
CA PRO A 268 6.66 8.80 2.47
C PRO A 268 7.92 9.64 2.71
N LEU A 269 9.10 9.17 2.34
CA LEU A 269 10.38 9.85 2.54
C LEU A 269 10.41 11.27 2.00
N ARG A 270 9.75 11.55 0.87
CA ARG A 270 9.68 12.90 0.30
C ARG A 270 8.88 13.88 1.19
N ASN A 271 8.04 13.37 2.09
CA ASN A 271 7.23 14.17 3.02
C ASN A 271 7.81 14.26 4.43
N TYR A 272 8.99 13.64 4.65
CA TYR A 272 9.80 13.68 5.87
C TYR A 272 11.25 14.10 5.55
N ALA A 273 11.41 15.09 4.67
CA ALA A 273 12.72 15.51 4.15
C ALA A 273 13.69 15.94 5.25
N HIS A 274 13.19 16.57 6.34
CA HIS A 274 14.01 16.97 7.49
C HIS A 274 14.74 15.81 8.18
N LEU A 275 14.25 14.58 8.06
CA LEU A 275 14.92 13.39 8.61
C LEU A 275 16.02 12.87 7.69
N ASN A 276 15.97 13.18 6.40
CA ASN A 276 16.75 12.54 5.34
C ASN A 276 17.62 13.55 4.58
N PRO A 277 18.74 14.03 5.16
CA PRO A 277 19.56 15.08 4.55
C PRO A 277 20.23 14.65 3.23
N TYR A 278 20.28 13.35 2.93
CA TYR A 278 20.88 12.78 1.72
C TYR A 278 19.83 12.37 0.67
N LEU A 279 18.62 12.92 0.80
CA LEU A 279 17.49 12.63 -0.08
C LEU A 279 17.73 13.15 -1.50
N ILE A 280 17.52 12.27 -2.48
CA ILE A 280 17.57 12.56 -3.90
C ILE A 280 16.18 12.26 -4.47
N SER A 281 15.42 13.28 -4.81
CA SER A 281 14.04 13.18 -5.30
C SER A 281 13.95 13.26 -6.82
N THR A 282 14.94 13.83 -7.48
CA THR A 282 14.97 14.04 -8.94
C THR A 282 15.84 13.02 -9.68
N TYR A 283 16.12 11.88 -9.04
CA TYR A 283 17.02 10.86 -9.60
C TYR A 283 16.62 10.38 -11.01
N ASP A 284 15.32 10.31 -11.35
CA ASP A 284 14.88 9.97 -12.71
C ASP A 284 15.40 10.99 -13.73
N LEU A 285 15.27 12.29 -13.42
CA LEU A 285 15.74 13.38 -14.26
C LEU A 285 17.27 13.44 -14.34
N ILE A 286 17.97 13.19 -13.21
CA ILE A 286 19.44 13.10 -13.15
C ILE A 286 19.93 12.01 -14.11
N LEU A 287 19.29 10.82 -14.09
CA LEU A 287 19.73 9.67 -14.87
C LEU A 287 19.43 9.79 -16.38
N ARG A 288 18.58 10.73 -16.80
CA ARG A 288 18.38 11.08 -18.24
C ARG A 288 19.63 11.73 -18.87
N ASN A 289 20.52 12.29 -18.08
CA ASN A 289 21.83 12.69 -18.54
C ASN A 289 22.79 11.47 -18.51
N HIS A 290 22.99 10.84 -19.66
CA HIS A 290 23.78 9.61 -19.78
C HIS A 290 25.24 9.75 -19.31
N GLN A 291 25.87 10.91 -19.52
CA GLN A 291 27.25 11.15 -19.05
C GLN A 291 27.28 11.22 -17.52
N LEU A 292 26.37 11.98 -16.94
CA LEU A 292 26.27 12.08 -15.48
C LEU A 292 25.89 10.72 -14.86
N ALA A 293 24.93 9.99 -15.46
CA ALA A 293 24.52 8.66 -15.03
C ALA A 293 25.71 7.67 -15.01
N GLN A 294 26.60 7.73 -16.01
CA GLN A 294 27.83 6.93 -16.04
C GLN A 294 28.76 7.30 -14.88
N HIS A 295 28.96 8.58 -14.63
CA HIS A 295 29.81 9.06 -13.52
C HIS A 295 29.22 8.72 -12.13
N LEU A 296 27.90 8.57 -12.03
CA LEU A 296 27.18 8.24 -10.79
C LEU A 296 26.99 6.73 -10.57
N THR A 297 27.55 5.86 -11.42
CA THR A 297 27.40 4.41 -11.32
C THR A 297 27.84 3.89 -9.94
N PRO A 298 26.96 3.19 -9.17
CA PRO A 298 27.31 2.62 -7.88
C PRO A 298 28.02 1.27 -8.03
N THR A 299 28.78 0.88 -7.04
CA THR A 299 29.31 -0.48 -6.90
C THR A 299 28.39 -1.34 -6.04
N LEU A 300 27.67 -0.70 -5.10
CA LEU A 300 26.76 -1.33 -4.16
C LEU A 300 25.44 -0.56 -4.11
N VAL A 301 24.32 -1.29 -4.12
CA VAL A 301 22.97 -0.74 -3.91
C VAL A 301 22.29 -1.46 -2.76
N ILE A 302 21.70 -0.69 -1.85
CA ILE A 302 20.77 -1.18 -0.84
C ILE A 302 19.38 -0.76 -1.28
N GLN A 303 18.58 -1.72 -1.76
CA GLN A 303 17.20 -1.52 -2.18
C GLN A 303 16.26 -1.82 -1.00
N ILE A 304 15.36 -0.90 -0.69
CA ILE A 304 14.34 -1.06 0.36
C ILE A 304 12.99 -1.25 -0.32
N GLY A 305 12.39 -2.42 -0.13
CA GLY A 305 11.14 -2.81 -0.78
C GLY A 305 11.26 -3.01 -2.29
N GLU A 306 10.21 -2.67 -3.02
CA GLU A 306 10.12 -2.81 -4.47
C GLU A 306 10.95 -1.75 -5.21
N LEU A 307 11.30 -2.02 -6.47
CA LEU A 307 11.98 -1.01 -7.30
C LEU A 307 11.03 0.12 -7.67
N PRO A 308 11.52 1.37 -7.70
CA PRO A 308 10.79 2.53 -8.19
C PRO A 308 10.14 2.35 -9.58
N THR A 309 9.11 3.15 -9.83
CA THR A 309 8.40 3.17 -11.13
C THR A 309 9.29 3.66 -12.28
N SER A 310 10.33 4.45 -11.99
CA SER A 310 11.25 5.04 -12.97
C SER A 310 11.83 4.01 -13.93
N LYS A 311 11.59 4.22 -15.24
CA LYS A 311 12.19 3.41 -16.31
C LYS A 311 13.69 3.70 -16.45
N GLU A 312 14.11 4.94 -16.25
CA GLU A 312 15.50 5.36 -16.34
C GLU A 312 16.35 4.66 -15.26
N LEU A 313 15.87 4.64 -14.01
CA LEU A 313 16.55 3.93 -12.92
C LEU A 313 16.68 2.43 -13.22
N ARG A 314 15.60 1.81 -13.70
CA ARG A 314 15.61 0.36 -14.03
C ARG A 314 16.58 0.04 -15.16
N ALA A 315 16.59 0.85 -16.22
CA ALA A 315 17.52 0.70 -17.34
C ALA A 315 18.97 0.89 -16.89
N TRP A 316 19.23 1.91 -16.05
CA TRP A 316 20.55 2.18 -15.49
C TRP A 316 21.07 1.04 -14.63
N LEU A 317 20.25 0.53 -13.69
CA LEU A 317 20.61 -0.63 -12.86
C LEU A 317 20.83 -1.90 -13.70
N ASN A 318 20.04 -2.09 -14.75
CA ASN A 318 20.21 -3.22 -15.67
C ASN A 318 21.48 -3.13 -16.50
N THR A 319 21.89 -1.93 -16.89
CA THR A 319 23.13 -1.70 -17.66
C THR A 319 24.37 -1.94 -16.81
N TYR A 320 24.42 -1.41 -15.60
CA TYR A 320 25.63 -1.42 -14.79
C TYR A 320 25.73 -2.58 -13.80
N GLN A 321 24.63 -3.30 -13.53
CA GLN A 321 24.58 -4.51 -12.70
C GLN A 321 25.38 -4.42 -11.39
N PRO A 322 25.16 -3.41 -10.51
CA PRO A 322 25.85 -3.33 -9.23
C PRO A 322 25.47 -4.50 -8.31
N GLN A 323 26.30 -4.79 -7.31
CA GLN A 323 25.89 -5.68 -6.22
C GLN A 323 24.68 -5.08 -5.50
N ARG A 324 23.61 -5.85 -5.32
CA ARG A 324 22.34 -5.34 -4.77
C ARG A 324 21.88 -6.14 -3.57
N TRP A 325 21.58 -5.45 -2.47
CA TRP A 325 20.92 -6.01 -1.28
C TRP A 325 19.50 -5.52 -1.23
N ILE A 326 18.52 -6.45 -1.19
CA ILE A 326 17.10 -6.13 -1.11
C ILE A 326 16.61 -6.37 0.30
N ILE A 327 16.21 -5.31 0.99
CA ILE A 327 15.67 -5.33 2.36
C ILE A 327 14.16 -5.32 2.28
N ASP A 328 13.51 -6.43 2.64
CA ASP A 328 12.06 -6.56 2.74
C ASP A 328 11.71 -7.80 3.57
N PRO A 329 10.78 -7.73 4.54
CA PRO A 329 10.41 -8.87 5.38
C PRO A 329 9.64 -9.95 4.63
N CYS A 330 9.06 -9.68 3.45
CA CYS A 330 8.27 -10.64 2.71
C CYS A 330 9.13 -11.73 2.04
N HIS A 331 8.48 -12.84 1.68
CA HIS A 331 9.13 -13.96 1.01
C HIS A 331 9.18 -13.83 -0.52
N HIS A 332 8.56 -12.78 -1.09
CA HIS A 332 8.51 -12.57 -2.55
C HIS A 332 9.90 -12.30 -3.12
N ASN A 333 10.08 -12.63 -4.40
CA ASN A 333 11.26 -12.21 -5.15
C ASN A 333 11.01 -10.79 -5.70
N LEU A 334 11.72 -9.80 -5.15
CA LEU A 334 11.61 -8.39 -5.54
C LEU A 334 12.68 -7.97 -6.57
N ASP A 335 13.35 -8.93 -7.21
CA ASP A 335 14.35 -8.67 -8.24
C ASP A 335 13.78 -8.84 -9.65
N ALA A 336 13.10 -7.81 -10.14
CA ALA A 336 12.58 -7.77 -11.51
C ALA A 336 13.67 -7.61 -12.60
N LEU A 337 14.93 -7.35 -12.20
CA LEU A 337 16.06 -7.14 -13.12
C LEU A 337 16.99 -8.35 -13.22
N HIS A 338 16.73 -9.40 -12.45
CA HIS A 338 17.57 -10.62 -12.42
C HIS A 338 19.06 -10.32 -12.25
N GLY A 339 19.38 -9.36 -11.38
CA GLY A 339 20.75 -8.86 -11.18
C GLY A 339 21.55 -9.65 -10.14
N LYS A 340 22.67 -9.07 -9.70
CA LYS A 340 23.51 -9.62 -8.63
C LYS A 340 22.90 -9.29 -7.26
N THR A 341 21.83 -9.99 -6.88
CA THR A 341 21.02 -9.65 -5.72
C THR A 341 21.11 -10.65 -4.58
N THR A 342 21.03 -10.12 -3.35
CA THR A 342 20.83 -10.89 -2.12
C THR A 342 19.67 -10.29 -1.34
N HIS A 343 18.70 -11.13 -0.93
CA HIS A 343 17.55 -10.70 -0.14
C HIS A 343 17.85 -10.81 1.35
N LEU A 344 17.64 -9.73 2.09
CA LEU A 344 17.60 -9.70 3.55
C LEU A 344 16.13 -9.64 4.00
N ARG A 345 15.63 -10.74 4.56
CA ARG A 345 14.24 -10.90 5.00
C ARG A 345 14.04 -10.28 6.38
N ILE A 346 14.19 -8.97 6.46
CA ILE A 346 14.09 -8.17 7.68
C ILE A 346 13.44 -6.84 7.38
N SER A 347 12.74 -6.24 8.34
CA SER A 347 12.20 -4.89 8.20
C SER A 347 13.31 -3.84 8.33
N ILE A 348 13.12 -2.71 7.66
CA ILE A 348 14.09 -1.61 7.75
C ILE A 348 14.12 -1.00 9.15
N GLU A 349 13.00 -1.01 9.86
CA GLU A 349 12.90 -0.54 11.25
C GLU A 349 13.78 -1.37 12.18
N ALA A 350 13.85 -2.69 11.98
CA ALA A 350 14.74 -3.56 12.76
C ALA A 350 16.22 -3.25 12.50
N ILE A 351 16.58 -2.91 11.26
CA ILE A 351 17.94 -2.45 10.93
C ILE A 351 18.25 -1.11 11.61
N GLY A 352 17.31 -0.15 11.58
CA GLY A 352 17.47 1.13 12.27
C GLY A 352 17.67 0.97 13.78
N GLN A 353 16.89 0.11 14.42
CA GLN A 353 17.06 -0.22 15.84
C GLN A 353 18.42 -0.85 16.13
N TRP A 354 18.86 -1.79 15.31
CA TRP A 354 20.18 -2.42 15.44
C TRP A 354 21.34 -1.41 15.33
N ILE A 355 21.28 -0.48 14.34
CA ILE A 355 22.28 0.59 14.19
C ILE A 355 22.34 1.45 15.45
N THR A 356 21.18 1.83 16.01
CA THR A 356 21.11 2.65 17.22
C THR A 356 21.72 1.94 18.42
N THR A 357 21.39 0.67 18.64
CA THR A 357 21.90 -0.13 19.75
C THR A 357 23.41 -0.29 19.70
N ASN A 358 23.98 -0.60 18.52
CA ASN A 358 25.43 -0.77 18.37
C ASN A 358 26.20 0.54 18.52
N LYS A 359 25.65 1.68 18.10
CA LYS A 359 26.29 3.01 18.36
C LYS A 359 26.37 3.30 19.87
N THR A 360 25.34 2.97 20.61
CA THR A 360 25.27 3.21 22.07
C THR A 360 26.26 2.31 22.82
N GLN A 361 26.39 1.03 22.42
CA GLN A 361 27.36 0.11 23.03
C GLN A 361 28.80 0.54 22.80
N ASN A 362 29.16 0.99 21.61
CA ASN A 362 30.52 1.47 21.30
C ASN A 362 30.85 2.78 22.03
N GLN A 363 29.88 3.64 22.34
CA GLN A 363 30.09 4.85 23.14
C GLN A 363 30.29 4.56 24.63
N THR A 364 29.62 3.54 25.18
CA THR A 364 29.78 3.12 26.59
C THR A 364 31.11 2.40 26.84
N VAL A 365 31.63 1.67 25.87
CA VAL A 365 32.97 1.02 25.97
C VAL A 365 34.09 2.05 25.86
N GLY A 366 33.88 3.15 25.11
CA GLY A 366 34.88 4.26 25.00
C GLY A 366 34.96 5.20 26.21
N ALA A 367 33.93 5.20 27.08
CA ALA A 367 33.89 6.08 28.25
C ALA A 367 34.40 5.43 29.57
N GLY A 368 34.87 4.18 29.50
CA GLY A 368 35.21 3.36 30.66
C GLY A 368 36.73 3.22 30.97
N PHE A 369 37.61 3.95 30.35
CA PHE A 369 39.05 3.89 30.67
C PHE A 369 39.64 5.28 30.87
N THR A 370 39.50 5.83 32.08
CA THR A 370 40.45 6.78 32.68
C THR A 370 40.72 6.33 34.10
N ASP A 371 41.99 6.06 34.36
CA ASP A 371 42.74 6.02 35.59
C ASP A 371 42.43 4.97 36.67
N ASN A 372 43.33 3.99 36.74
CA ASN A 372 44.11 3.82 37.98
C ASN A 372 45.38 2.98 37.71
N VAL A 373 46.53 3.65 37.74
CA VAL A 373 47.84 3.08 37.81
C VAL A 373 48.04 2.54 39.22
N VAL A 374 48.26 1.23 39.40
CA VAL A 374 49.07 0.68 40.50
C VAL A 374 49.91 -0.46 39.95
N ASP A 375 51.20 -0.21 40.05
CA ASP A 375 52.33 -1.04 39.79
C ASP A 375 52.35 -2.28 40.68
N LYS A 376 52.55 -3.49 40.11
CA LYS A 376 53.34 -4.58 40.71
C LYS A 376 53.61 -5.72 39.71
N THR A 377 54.87 -5.93 39.50
CA THR A 377 55.57 -7.06 38.91
C THR A 377 54.99 -8.43 39.25
N ASP A 378 54.86 -9.31 38.24
CA ASP A 378 55.44 -10.64 38.22
C ASP A 378 55.28 -11.34 36.85
N ASN A 379 56.34 -12.00 36.42
CA ASN A 379 56.55 -12.76 35.19
C ASN A 379 55.58 -13.96 35.07
N VAL A 380 54.86 -14.05 33.90
CA VAL A 380 54.51 -15.36 33.31
C VAL A 380 54.32 -15.18 31.80
N THR A 381 54.96 -16.05 31.05
CA THR A 381 55.05 -16.22 29.59
C THR A 381 53.76 -16.02 28.81
N GLN A 382 53.83 -15.20 27.76
CA GLN A 382 52.78 -14.90 26.78
C GLN A 382 52.56 -16.04 25.76
N PRO A 383 51.32 -16.28 25.31
CA PRO A 383 51.05 -16.71 23.95
C PRO A 383 50.82 -15.48 23.05
N THR A 384 51.44 -15.51 21.91
CA THR A 384 51.46 -14.49 20.87
C THR A 384 50.06 -14.13 20.41
N LEU A 385 49.52 -13.00 20.82
CA LEU A 385 48.33 -12.36 20.27
C LEU A 385 48.68 -11.71 18.95
N ILE A 386 48.03 -12.18 17.89
CA ILE A 386 47.99 -11.53 16.58
C ILE A 386 47.39 -10.13 16.80
N LYS A 387 48.19 -9.10 16.57
CA LYS A 387 47.73 -7.71 16.57
C LYS A 387 46.66 -7.56 15.48
N GLU A 388 45.38 -7.45 15.87
CA GLU A 388 44.40 -6.80 15.04
C GLU A 388 44.86 -5.37 14.79
N GLN A 389 45.26 -5.10 13.54
CA GLN A 389 45.46 -3.74 13.09
C GLN A 389 44.12 -3.00 13.22
N GLU A 390 44.03 -2.04 14.10
CA GLU A 390 43.01 -1.00 14.07
C GLU A 390 43.06 -0.37 12.67
N ARG A 391 42.14 -0.83 11.80
CA ARG A 391 41.79 -0.11 10.58
C ARG A 391 41.08 1.16 11.04
N THR A 392 41.83 2.25 11.13
CA THR A 392 41.27 3.61 11.16
C THR A 392 40.37 3.72 9.90
N VAL A 393 39.05 3.66 10.09
CA VAL A 393 38.06 3.87 9.02
C VAL A 393 38.24 5.32 8.58
N SER A 394 39.00 5.53 7.49
CA SER A 394 39.07 6.80 6.80
C SER A 394 37.67 7.24 6.39
N PRO A 395 37.27 8.51 6.50
CA PRO A 395 35.96 8.96 6.09
C PRO A 395 35.75 8.60 4.61
N GLN A 396 34.74 7.77 4.38
CA GLN A 396 34.30 7.30 3.07
C GLN A 396 34.05 8.47 2.13
N ASN A 397 34.27 8.25 0.86
CA ASN A 397 34.34 9.21 -0.22
C ASN A 397 33.21 10.29 -0.18
N PRO A 398 33.40 11.45 0.46
CA PRO A 398 32.38 12.51 0.51
C PRO A 398 32.05 13.05 -0.89
N HIS A 399 32.88 12.70 -1.87
CA HIS A 399 32.76 13.19 -3.23
C HIS A 399 31.64 12.53 -4.02
N TYR A 400 31.32 11.24 -3.74
CA TYR A 400 30.22 10.55 -4.41
C TYR A 400 28.86 11.07 -3.95
N LEU A 401 28.65 11.20 -2.65
CA LEU A 401 27.44 11.80 -2.09
C LEU A 401 27.26 13.25 -2.56
N LYS A 402 28.35 14.03 -2.56
CA LYS A 402 28.32 15.42 -3.00
C LYS A 402 27.86 15.56 -4.47
N LYS A 403 28.34 14.70 -5.37
CA LYS A 403 27.90 14.73 -6.79
C LYS A 403 26.40 14.52 -6.95
N TRP A 404 25.82 13.57 -6.22
CA TRP A 404 24.37 13.34 -6.21
C TRP A 404 23.62 14.56 -5.67
N TYR A 405 24.13 15.13 -4.58
CA TYR A 405 23.49 16.28 -3.94
C TYR A 405 23.55 17.55 -4.79
N ASP A 406 24.68 17.81 -5.42
CA ASP A 406 24.85 18.94 -6.35
C ASP A 406 23.88 18.83 -7.55
N ALA A 407 23.74 17.62 -8.10
CA ALA A 407 22.79 17.34 -9.17
C ALA A 407 21.32 17.51 -8.73
N GLU A 408 20.97 16.96 -7.56
CA GLU A 408 19.64 17.13 -6.97
C GLU A 408 19.28 18.60 -6.80
N THR A 409 20.18 19.39 -6.20
CA THR A 409 19.94 20.81 -5.92
C THR A 409 19.63 21.57 -7.21
N GLN A 410 20.47 21.42 -8.26
CA GLN A 410 20.30 22.14 -9.51
C GLN A 410 19.01 21.75 -10.24
N ILE A 411 18.72 20.45 -10.32
CA ILE A 411 17.53 19.96 -11.03
C ILE A 411 16.26 20.31 -10.26
N ARG A 412 16.26 20.15 -8.92
CA ARG A 412 15.11 20.47 -8.09
C ARG A 412 14.75 21.95 -8.19
N GLU A 413 15.70 22.83 -8.09
CA GLU A 413 15.51 24.29 -8.27
C GLU A 413 14.93 24.60 -9.65
N ALA A 414 15.45 23.98 -10.71
CA ALA A 414 14.95 24.18 -12.07
C ALA A 414 13.51 23.67 -12.24
N VAL A 415 13.17 22.49 -11.70
CA VAL A 415 11.82 21.94 -11.74
C VAL A 415 10.85 22.82 -10.97
N ASP A 416 11.19 23.19 -9.73
CA ASP A 416 10.32 23.99 -8.86
C ASP A 416 10.06 25.37 -9.47
N LYS A 417 11.09 26.03 -10.04
CA LYS A 417 10.94 27.28 -10.75
C LYS A 417 10.01 27.13 -11.96
N THR A 418 10.23 26.10 -12.78
CA THR A 418 9.42 25.86 -13.99
C THR A 418 7.96 25.62 -13.62
N MET A 419 7.68 24.83 -12.59
CA MET A 419 6.32 24.56 -12.12
C MET A 419 5.68 25.81 -11.51
N ALA A 420 6.42 26.61 -10.74
CA ALA A 420 5.91 27.85 -10.16
C ALA A 420 5.49 28.86 -11.24
N GLU A 421 6.31 29.03 -12.27
CA GLU A 421 6.11 29.98 -13.36
C GLU A 421 5.08 29.54 -14.41
N MET A 422 4.69 28.27 -14.46
CA MET A 422 3.77 27.72 -15.47
C MET A 422 2.33 28.20 -15.28
N PRO A 423 1.76 28.99 -16.18
CA PRO A 423 0.39 29.50 -16.04
C PRO A 423 -0.67 28.52 -16.55
N GLN A 424 -0.33 27.65 -17.52
CA GLN A 424 -1.26 26.73 -18.15
C GLN A 424 -1.66 25.60 -17.17
N LEU A 425 -2.89 25.12 -17.31
CA LEU A 425 -3.32 23.91 -16.62
C LEU A 425 -2.60 22.70 -17.23
N PHE A 426 -1.66 22.17 -16.49
CA PHE A 426 -0.75 21.08 -16.84
C PHE A 426 -0.81 19.98 -15.79
N GLU A 427 -0.94 18.71 -16.20
CA GLU A 427 -1.10 17.57 -15.29
C GLU A 427 0.01 17.50 -14.21
N GLY A 428 1.28 17.68 -14.63
CA GLY A 428 2.41 17.62 -13.71
C GLY A 428 2.42 18.75 -12.66
N LYS A 429 1.92 19.94 -13.01
CA LYS A 429 1.81 21.04 -12.05
C LYS A 429 0.75 20.76 -10.97
N ALA A 430 -0.28 19.97 -11.27
CA ALA A 430 -1.22 19.53 -10.24
C ALA A 430 -0.52 18.72 -9.13
N ALA A 431 0.34 17.76 -9.49
CA ALA A 431 1.12 16.99 -8.52
C ALA A 431 2.08 17.88 -7.70
N TRP A 432 2.78 18.81 -8.36
CA TRP A 432 3.66 19.77 -7.70
C TRP A 432 2.89 20.67 -6.72
N LEU A 433 1.74 21.21 -7.13
CA LEU A 433 0.93 22.11 -6.30
C LEU A 433 0.38 21.38 -5.07
N LEU A 434 -0.04 20.11 -5.20
CA LEU A 434 -0.47 19.30 -4.07
C LEU A 434 0.62 19.16 -3.01
N SER A 435 1.89 18.99 -3.42
CA SER A 435 3.02 18.91 -2.47
C SER A 435 3.23 20.19 -1.66
N GLN A 436 2.78 21.35 -2.19
CA GLN A 436 2.95 22.66 -1.57
C GLN A 436 1.72 23.12 -0.77
N SER A 437 0.52 22.61 -1.11
CA SER A 437 -0.73 23.23 -0.67
C SER A 437 -1.57 22.35 0.25
N LEU A 438 -1.32 21.04 0.30
CA LEU A 438 -2.09 20.15 1.16
C LEU A 438 -1.78 20.39 2.64
N PRO A 439 -2.79 20.38 3.52
CA PRO A 439 -2.57 20.41 4.96
C PRO A 439 -1.67 19.28 5.43
N PRO A 440 -0.82 19.49 6.45
CA PRO A 440 0.04 18.45 7.00
C PRO A 440 -0.74 17.18 7.41
N GLY A 441 -0.17 16.02 7.11
CA GLY A 441 -0.74 14.72 7.45
C GLY A 441 -1.92 14.29 6.55
N THR A 442 -2.30 15.05 5.53
CA THR A 442 -3.41 14.70 4.64
C THR A 442 -3.18 13.33 3.98
N PRO A 443 -4.10 12.35 4.11
CA PRO A 443 -4.04 11.12 3.33
C PRO A 443 -4.24 11.44 1.84
N LEU A 444 -3.26 11.07 1.01
CA LEU A 444 -3.31 11.30 -0.43
C LEU A 444 -3.34 10.00 -1.20
N PHE A 445 -4.45 9.68 -1.85
CA PHE A 445 -4.52 8.56 -2.78
C PHE A 445 -4.09 9.00 -4.19
N ILE A 446 -3.17 8.26 -4.80
CA ILE A 446 -2.62 8.56 -6.12
C ILE A 446 -2.98 7.40 -7.05
N ALA A 447 -3.80 7.67 -8.07
CA ALA A 447 -4.22 6.68 -9.06
C ALA A 447 -3.07 6.34 -10.03
N ASN A 448 -3.15 5.15 -10.61
CA ASN A 448 -2.21 4.70 -11.62
C ASN A 448 -2.26 5.54 -12.91
N SER A 449 -1.49 5.18 -13.92
CA SER A 449 -1.28 5.89 -15.19
C SER A 449 -0.39 7.13 -15.04
N MET A 450 -0.80 8.32 -15.48
CA MET A 450 0.00 9.54 -15.38
C MET A 450 0.12 10.07 -13.95
N PRO A 451 -0.89 10.06 -13.09
CA PRO A 451 -0.78 10.61 -11.72
C PRO A 451 0.44 10.12 -10.93
N VAL A 452 0.73 8.81 -10.91
CA VAL A 452 1.92 8.28 -10.21
C VAL A 452 3.23 8.77 -10.83
N ARG A 453 3.27 9.01 -12.14
CA ARG A 453 4.45 9.52 -12.85
C ARG A 453 4.65 11.01 -12.63
N ASP A 454 3.57 11.77 -12.61
CA ASP A 454 3.61 13.20 -12.32
C ASP A 454 4.06 13.46 -10.86
N VAL A 455 3.62 12.63 -9.93
CA VAL A 455 4.14 12.64 -8.55
C VAL A 455 5.62 12.29 -8.52
N GLU A 456 6.08 11.29 -9.29
CA GLU A 456 7.49 10.93 -9.36
C GLU A 456 8.37 12.09 -9.85
N PHE A 457 7.96 12.78 -10.92
CA PHE A 457 8.76 13.85 -11.52
C PHE A 457 8.67 15.18 -10.77
N PHE A 458 7.47 15.53 -10.28
CA PHE A 458 7.18 16.91 -9.88
C PHE A 458 6.92 17.11 -8.40
N TRP A 459 6.62 16.04 -7.61
CA TRP A 459 6.41 16.18 -6.18
C TRP A 459 7.65 16.72 -5.48
N SER A 460 7.54 17.92 -4.92
CA SER A 460 8.63 18.57 -4.20
C SER A 460 8.77 18.01 -2.79
N PRO A 461 9.98 17.64 -2.34
CA PRO A 461 10.19 17.19 -0.97
C PRO A 461 9.82 18.24 0.06
N GLY A 462 9.24 17.79 1.18
CA GLY A 462 8.80 18.68 2.25
C GLY A 462 8.69 17.96 3.60
N ASN A 463 8.08 18.66 4.57
CA ASN A 463 7.90 18.17 5.93
C ASN A 463 6.41 18.14 6.31
N THR A 464 5.56 17.87 5.32
CA THR A 464 4.11 17.89 5.46
C THR A 464 3.54 16.61 6.06
N GLU A 465 4.36 15.56 6.24
CA GLU A 465 3.93 14.25 6.77
C GLU A 465 2.78 13.62 5.99
N ILE A 466 2.57 14.03 4.72
CA ILE A 466 1.59 13.44 3.83
C ILE A 466 1.96 11.99 3.58
N GLN A 467 0.99 11.08 3.77
CA GLN A 467 1.16 9.67 3.47
C GLN A 467 0.54 9.35 2.12
N PRO A 468 1.34 8.92 1.13
CA PRO A 468 0.83 8.48 -0.15
C PRO A 468 0.16 7.11 -0.02
N TRP A 469 -1.02 6.96 -0.65
CA TRP A 469 -1.78 5.73 -0.79
C TRP A 469 -1.98 5.41 -2.27
N PHE A 470 -1.96 4.14 -2.64
CA PHE A 470 -2.01 3.75 -4.05
C PHE A 470 -2.34 2.25 -4.21
N ASN A 471 -2.78 1.84 -5.40
CA ASN A 471 -2.94 0.45 -5.82
C ASN A 471 -1.83 0.09 -6.82
N ARG A 472 -0.69 -0.41 -6.30
CA ARG A 472 0.49 -0.71 -7.13
C ARG A 472 0.87 -2.19 -7.14
N GLY A 473 0.02 -3.07 -6.62
CA GLY A 473 0.20 -4.51 -6.72
C GLY A 473 0.04 -4.99 -8.16
N ALA A 474 -1.14 -4.76 -8.73
CA ALA A 474 -1.45 -5.11 -10.13
C ALA A 474 -1.42 -3.91 -11.08
N ASN A 475 -1.30 -2.69 -10.57
CA ASN A 475 -1.25 -1.44 -11.33
C ASN A 475 -2.53 -1.14 -12.16
N GLY A 476 -3.68 -1.67 -11.79
CA GLY A 476 -4.96 -1.41 -12.44
C GLY A 476 -5.45 0.03 -12.23
N ILE A 477 -6.32 0.52 -13.13
CA ILE A 477 -7.02 1.80 -12.96
C ILE A 477 -8.44 1.61 -12.43
N ASP A 478 -8.90 0.38 -12.32
CA ASP A 478 -10.16 -0.02 -11.71
C ASP A 478 -10.12 0.10 -10.17
N GLY A 479 -11.27 0.33 -9.55
CA GLY A 479 -11.41 0.37 -8.09
C GLY A 479 -10.66 1.50 -7.37
N THR A 480 -10.13 2.47 -8.09
CA THR A 480 -9.29 3.55 -7.50
C THR A 480 -10.11 4.48 -6.62
N LEU A 481 -11.31 4.88 -7.04
CA LEU A 481 -12.23 5.70 -6.26
C LEU A 481 -12.68 4.94 -5.00
N SER A 482 -13.10 3.70 -5.15
CA SER A 482 -13.59 2.87 -4.04
C SER A 482 -12.48 2.63 -2.99
N THR A 483 -11.22 2.40 -3.43
CA THR A 483 -10.08 2.29 -2.50
C THR A 483 -9.82 3.61 -1.76
N ALA A 484 -9.83 4.74 -2.48
CA ALA A 484 -9.65 6.06 -1.87
C ALA A 484 -10.76 6.37 -0.84
N LEU A 485 -12.01 6.01 -1.13
CA LEU A 485 -13.13 6.13 -0.19
C LEU A 485 -12.93 5.24 1.05
N GLY A 486 -12.42 4.03 0.88
CA GLY A 486 -12.09 3.13 2.00
C GLY A 486 -11.01 3.70 2.91
N ILE A 487 -9.98 4.34 2.35
CA ILE A 487 -8.92 5.04 3.11
C ILE A 487 -9.48 6.26 3.85
N ALA A 488 -10.35 7.02 3.20
CA ALA A 488 -10.96 8.23 3.76
C ALA A 488 -12.07 7.93 4.79
N HIS A 489 -12.63 6.73 4.79
CA HIS A 489 -13.73 6.35 5.69
C HIS A 489 -13.29 6.41 7.14
N ARG A 490 -14.05 7.12 7.98
CA ARG A 490 -13.74 7.38 9.41
C ARG A 490 -12.30 7.84 9.62
N ASN A 491 -11.84 8.72 8.74
CA ASN A 491 -10.51 9.31 8.78
C ASN A 491 -10.61 10.85 8.71
N GLN A 492 -9.47 11.49 8.84
CA GLN A 492 -9.38 12.90 8.45
C GLN A 492 -9.66 13.07 6.96
N SER A 493 -9.95 14.32 6.56
CA SER A 493 -10.23 14.64 5.16
C SER A 493 -9.09 14.19 4.26
N ALA A 494 -9.42 13.39 3.25
CA ALA A 494 -8.47 12.82 2.31
C ALA A 494 -8.55 13.49 0.94
N VAL A 495 -7.50 13.35 0.17
CA VAL A 495 -7.42 13.81 -1.22
C VAL A 495 -7.09 12.64 -2.13
N MET A 496 -7.65 12.63 -3.35
CA MET A 496 -7.33 11.68 -4.41
C MET A 496 -6.87 12.46 -5.66
N LEU A 497 -5.73 12.07 -6.22
CA LEU A 497 -5.28 12.53 -7.54
C LEU A 497 -5.54 11.42 -8.56
N THR A 498 -6.37 11.67 -9.58
CA THR A 498 -6.80 10.65 -10.55
C THR A 498 -6.98 11.23 -11.94
N GLY A 499 -6.93 10.36 -12.96
CA GLY A 499 -7.31 10.69 -14.33
C GLY A 499 -8.78 10.37 -14.60
N ASP A 500 -9.30 10.91 -15.71
CA ASP A 500 -10.67 10.73 -16.18
C ASP A 500 -11.04 9.26 -16.42
N LEU A 501 -10.24 8.50 -17.15
CA LEU A 501 -10.51 7.08 -17.40
C LEU A 501 -10.49 6.24 -16.10
N ALA A 502 -9.59 6.54 -15.18
CA ALA A 502 -9.55 5.82 -13.90
C ALA A 502 -10.80 6.10 -13.05
N LEU A 503 -11.32 7.34 -13.06
CA LEU A 503 -12.56 7.67 -12.38
C LEU A 503 -13.77 6.99 -13.06
N LEU A 504 -13.82 6.97 -14.39
CA LEU A 504 -14.89 6.31 -15.15
C LEU A 504 -14.93 4.80 -14.95
N HIS A 505 -13.79 4.16 -14.72
CA HIS A 505 -13.73 2.73 -14.40
C HIS A 505 -14.39 2.35 -13.08
N ASP A 506 -14.60 3.31 -12.17
CA ASP A 506 -15.09 3.03 -10.81
C ASP A 506 -16.19 4.00 -10.34
N THR A 507 -16.99 4.53 -11.27
CA THR A 507 -18.06 5.49 -10.95
C THR A 507 -19.09 4.96 -9.95
N ASN A 508 -19.30 3.62 -9.88
CA ASN A 508 -20.19 3.00 -8.89
C ASN A 508 -19.68 3.19 -7.44
N GLY A 509 -18.41 3.54 -7.25
CA GLY A 509 -17.90 3.99 -5.95
C GLY A 509 -18.66 5.19 -5.39
N PHE A 510 -19.22 6.06 -6.23
CA PHE A 510 -20.05 7.19 -5.80
C PHE A 510 -21.37 6.77 -5.12
N LEU A 511 -21.87 5.55 -5.34
CA LEU A 511 -23.04 5.03 -4.62
C LEU A 511 -22.81 4.94 -3.10
N LEU A 512 -21.55 4.91 -2.67
CA LEU A 512 -21.17 4.95 -1.26
C LEU A 512 -21.47 6.30 -0.59
N ASN A 513 -21.71 7.39 -1.33
CA ASN A 513 -21.90 8.73 -0.79
C ASN A 513 -22.90 8.79 0.38
N ASN A 514 -23.95 7.98 0.36
CA ASN A 514 -24.95 7.92 1.44
C ASN A 514 -24.50 7.16 2.70
N LYS A 515 -23.43 6.39 2.64
CA LYS A 515 -22.88 5.54 3.73
C LYS A 515 -21.48 5.96 4.15
N PHE A 516 -20.86 6.81 3.37
CA PHE A 516 -19.50 7.30 3.60
C PHE A 516 -19.44 8.24 4.80
N ALA A 517 -18.61 7.90 5.78
CA ALA A 517 -18.37 8.71 6.96
C ALA A 517 -16.95 9.31 6.87
N GLY A 518 -16.83 10.53 6.37
CA GLY A 518 -15.56 11.23 6.15
C GLY A 518 -15.65 12.20 4.98
N HIS A 519 -14.51 12.63 4.48
CA HIS A 519 -14.42 13.49 3.31
C HIS A 519 -13.35 13.02 2.32
N LEU A 520 -13.70 13.07 1.02
CA LEU A 520 -12.76 12.85 -0.07
C LEU A 520 -12.87 14.00 -1.09
N THR A 521 -11.79 14.77 -1.27
CA THR A 521 -11.63 15.68 -2.40
C THR A 521 -10.91 14.96 -3.54
N ILE A 522 -11.53 14.86 -4.69
CA ILE A 522 -10.99 14.24 -5.90
C ILE A 522 -10.44 15.32 -6.81
N ILE A 523 -9.14 15.31 -7.05
CA ILE A 523 -8.47 16.13 -8.07
C ILE A 523 -8.50 15.31 -9.35
N LEU A 524 -9.42 15.65 -10.23
CA LEU A 524 -9.67 14.95 -11.47
C LEU A 524 -8.90 15.63 -12.60
N ILE A 525 -7.87 14.99 -13.10
CA ILE A 525 -7.21 15.38 -14.36
C ILE A 525 -8.08 14.88 -15.50
N ASN A 526 -8.75 15.79 -16.19
CA ASN A 526 -9.54 15.49 -17.38
C ASN A 526 -8.78 15.91 -18.63
N ASN A 527 -8.05 14.98 -19.22
CA ASN A 527 -7.34 15.18 -20.48
C ASN A 527 -8.06 14.50 -21.66
N ASN A 528 -9.27 13.98 -21.43
CA ASN A 528 -10.12 13.25 -22.36
C ASN A 528 -9.41 12.03 -22.96
N GLY A 529 -8.86 11.16 -22.09
CA GLY A 529 -8.35 9.86 -22.53
C GLY A 529 -7.04 9.38 -21.89
N GLY A 530 -6.47 8.36 -22.52
CA GLY A 530 -5.27 7.65 -22.03
C GLY A 530 -3.96 8.40 -22.29
N GLY A 531 -3.72 9.54 -21.62
CA GLY A 531 -2.53 10.37 -21.80
C GLY A 531 -1.18 9.65 -21.64
N ILE A 532 -1.14 8.54 -20.89
CA ILE A 532 0.08 7.72 -20.76
C ILE A 532 0.55 7.15 -22.10
N PHE A 533 -0.37 6.83 -23.01
CA PHE A 533 -0.05 6.22 -24.30
C PHE A 533 0.59 7.23 -25.27
N GLU A 534 0.35 8.54 -25.08
CA GLU A 534 1.05 9.60 -25.83
C GLU A 534 2.57 9.59 -25.61
N MET A 535 3.03 8.98 -24.52
CA MET A 535 4.45 8.83 -24.18
C MET A 535 5.07 7.52 -24.71
N LEU A 536 4.33 6.75 -25.51
CA LEU A 536 4.77 5.46 -26.05
C LEU A 536 4.85 5.52 -27.58
N PRO A 537 5.70 4.70 -28.23
CA PRO A 537 5.83 4.69 -29.69
C PRO A 537 4.53 4.44 -30.46
N ILE A 538 3.52 3.84 -29.81
CA ILE A 538 2.21 3.60 -30.43
C ILE A 538 1.47 4.89 -30.79
N SER A 539 1.81 6.02 -30.15
CA SER A 539 1.22 7.32 -30.48
C SER A 539 1.46 7.80 -31.91
N ASP A 540 2.48 7.24 -32.59
CA ASP A 540 2.83 7.56 -33.97
C ASP A 540 1.98 6.79 -35.00
N PHE A 541 1.13 5.85 -34.54
CA PHE A 541 0.34 4.95 -35.41
C PHE A 541 -1.13 5.35 -35.47
N GLU A 542 -1.46 6.39 -36.19
CA GLU A 542 -2.85 6.78 -36.50
C GLU A 542 -3.39 6.02 -37.75
N PRO A 543 -4.69 5.71 -37.85
CA PRO A 543 -5.81 6.11 -36.97
C PRO A 543 -6.04 5.26 -35.73
N PRO A 544 -5.43 4.05 -35.51
CA PRO A 544 -5.83 3.18 -34.38
C PRO A 544 -5.50 3.77 -33.02
N PHE A 545 -4.54 4.69 -32.90
CA PHE A 545 -4.13 5.24 -31.62
C PHE A 545 -5.26 5.95 -30.88
N GLU A 546 -5.95 6.88 -31.56
CA GLU A 546 -6.99 7.70 -30.91
C GLU A 546 -8.15 6.82 -30.40
N GLU A 547 -8.61 5.87 -31.20
CA GLU A 547 -9.76 5.04 -30.88
C GLU A 547 -9.46 3.93 -29.86
N PHE A 548 -8.31 3.24 -30.00
CA PHE A 548 -8.04 2.00 -29.25
C PHE A 548 -7.07 2.17 -28.09
N PHE A 549 -6.33 3.28 -28.00
CA PHE A 549 -5.37 3.54 -26.93
C PHE A 549 -5.71 4.81 -26.15
N ALA A 550 -5.90 5.94 -26.79
CA ALA A 550 -6.35 7.15 -26.10
C ALA A 550 -7.79 7.02 -25.59
N THR A 551 -8.65 6.35 -26.33
CA THR A 551 -10.05 6.02 -25.97
C THR A 551 -10.82 7.19 -25.35
N PRO A 552 -10.96 8.35 -26.03
CA PRO A 552 -11.66 9.50 -25.48
C PRO A 552 -13.14 9.20 -25.24
N GLN A 553 -13.66 9.54 -24.07
CA GLN A 553 -15.03 9.22 -23.69
C GLN A 553 -15.99 10.41 -23.77
N HIS A 554 -15.47 11.64 -23.82
CA HIS A 554 -16.26 12.88 -23.91
C HIS A 554 -17.37 13.01 -22.85
N ILE A 555 -17.10 12.58 -21.61
CA ILE A 555 -18.07 12.62 -20.52
C ILE A 555 -18.12 14.02 -19.90
N ASP A 556 -19.32 14.49 -19.64
CA ASP A 556 -19.60 15.65 -18.81
C ASP A 556 -19.56 15.24 -17.32
N PHE A 557 -18.45 15.52 -16.66
CA PHE A 557 -18.28 15.17 -15.24
C PHE A 557 -19.16 15.99 -14.30
N ALA A 558 -19.64 17.17 -14.70
CA ALA A 558 -20.61 17.93 -13.92
C ALA A 558 -21.96 17.19 -13.86
N GLN A 559 -22.43 16.67 -15.00
CA GLN A 559 -23.65 15.87 -15.06
C GLN A 559 -23.48 14.53 -14.32
N LEU A 560 -22.33 13.88 -14.46
CA LEU A 560 -22.02 12.66 -13.73
C LEU A 560 -22.11 12.88 -12.20
N CYS A 561 -21.42 13.92 -11.69
CA CYS A 561 -21.44 14.27 -10.28
C CYS A 561 -22.85 14.63 -9.79
N LEU A 562 -23.62 15.36 -10.56
CA LEU A 562 -25.01 15.70 -10.25
C LEU A 562 -25.86 14.44 -10.07
N THR A 563 -25.71 13.44 -10.95
CA THR A 563 -26.41 12.15 -10.88
C THR A 563 -26.17 11.44 -9.54
N TYR A 564 -24.95 11.44 -9.04
CA TYR A 564 -24.55 10.82 -7.78
C TYR A 564 -24.66 11.76 -6.56
N ARG A 565 -25.13 13.00 -6.73
CA ARG A 565 -25.20 14.04 -5.67
C ARG A 565 -23.83 14.32 -5.04
N VAL A 566 -22.80 14.36 -5.87
CA VAL A 566 -21.43 14.69 -5.50
C VAL A 566 -21.18 16.17 -5.82
N GLU A 567 -20.49 16.88 -4.92
CA GLU A 567 -20.09 18.27 -5.17
C GLU A 567 -19.09 18.31 -6.33
N TYR A 568 -19.29 19.25 -7.26
CA TYR A 568 -18.43 19.42 -8.43
C TYR A 568 -18.03 20.86 -8.62
N GLN A 569 -16.76 21.07 -8.98
CA GLN A 569 -16.26 22.36 -9.42
C GLN A 569 -15.17 22.17 -10.49
N ARG A 570 -15.32 22.91 -11.59
CA ARG A 570 -14.29 23.03 -12.61
C ARG A 570 -13.25 24.05 -12.19
N ILE A 571 -11.97 23.71 -12.35
CA ILE A 571 -10.83 24.57 -12.01
C ILE A 571 -10.42 25.36 -13.27
N GLU A 572 -10.31 26.68 -13.09
CA GLU A 572 -9.94 27.59 -14.15
C GLU A 572 -8.55 28.21 -13.93
N SER A 573 -8.03 28.12 -12.70
CA SER A 573 -6.69 28.64 -12.36
C SER A 573 -6.05 27.88 -11.20
N TRP A 574 -4.73 27.93 -11.13
CA TRP A 574 -3.97 27.34 -10.03
C TRP A 574 -4.25 28.02 -8.68
N GLN A 575 -4.50 29.31 -8.69
CA GLN A 575 -4.85 30.08 -7.49
C GLN A 575 -6.18 29.60 -6.90
N GLN A 576 -7.18 29.33 -7.76
CA GLN A 576 -8.46 28.75 -7.32
C GLN A 576 -8.26 27.38 -6.69
N LEU A 577 -7.48 26.50 -7.32
CA LEU A 577 -7.18 25.18 -6.75
C LEU A 577 -6.50 25.29 -5.39
N GLN A 578 -5.49 26.16 -5.27
CA GLN A 578 -4.76 26.37 -4.02
C GLN A 578 -5.66 26.86 -2.88
N GLN A 579 -6.59 27.76 -3.18
CA GLN A 579 -7.58 28.24 -2.21
C GLN A 579 -8.49 27.11 -1.71
N LEU A 580 -8.95 26.24 -2.62
CA LEU A 580 -9.83 25.12 -2.29
C LEU A 580 -9.10 24.02 -1.50
N LEU A 581 -7.79 23.89 -1.65
CA LEU A 581 -6.96 22.91 -0.93
C LEU A 581 -6.51 23.40 0.44
N SER A 582 -6.48 24.71 0.69
CA SER A 582 -6.03 25.27 1.97
C SER A 582 -6.94 24.88 3.15
N SER A 583 -8.20 24.53 2.87
CA SER A 583 -9.16 24.05 3.87
C SER A 583 -10.03 22.96 3.24
N LEU A 584 -9.80 21.71 3.62
CA LEU A 584 -10.58 20.59 3.14
C LEU A 584 -11.91 20.47 3.91
N PRO A 585 -13.05 20.21 3.23
CA PRO A 585 -14.31 19.92 3.92
C PRO A 585 -14.18 18.69 4.84
N SER A 586 -15.07 18.58 5.82
CA SER A 586 -15.04 17.47 6.80
C SER A 586 -15.94 16.30 6.44
N LYS A 587 -16.84 16.46 5.46
CA LYS A 587 -17.83 15.44 5.07
C LYS A 587 -18.12 15.47 3.57
N GLY A 588 -18.50 14.32 3.03
CA GLY A 588 -18.96 14.14 1.66
C GLY A 588 -17.84 13.95 0.64
N ILE A 589 -18.23 13.95 -0.61
CA ILE A 589 -17.32 13.76 -1.75
C ILE A 589 -17.38 15.02 -2.61
N ARG A 590 -16.21 15.51 -3.02
CA ARG A 590 -16.07 16.68 -3.89
C ARG A 590 -15.13 16.37 -5.05
N VAL A 591 -15.52 16.71 -6.27
CA VAL A 591 -14.69 16.60 -7.46
C VAL A 591 -14.24 18.00 -7.90
N LEU A 592 -12.94 18.19 -8.01
CA LEU A 592 -12.28 19.36 -8.57
C LEU A 592 -11.66 18.95 -9.92
N GLU A 593 -12.32 19.29 -11.02
CA GLU A 593 -11.90 18.93 -12.37
C GLU A 593 -10.88 19.94 -12.92
N ILE A 594 -9.71 19.44 -13.31
CA ILE A 594 -8.66 20.19 -13.98
C ILE A 594 -8.66 19.77 -15.46
N PRO A 595 -9.21 20.58 -16.38
CA PRO A 595 -9.16 20.29 -17.81
C PRO A 595 -7.73 20.49 -18.32
N THR A 596 -7.17 19.47 -18.95
CA THR A 596 -5.83 19.51 -19.57
C THR A 596 -5.88 19.00 -21.01
N ASN A 597 -4.74 19.00 -21.68
CA ASN A 597 -4.62 18.49 -23.05
C ASN A 597 -3.50 17.45 -23.12
N ARG A 598 -3.86 16.16 -23.24
CA ARG A 598 -2.90 15.04 -23.21
C ARG A 598 -1.77 15.18 -24.23
N LYS A 599 -2.06 15.62 -25.47
CA LYS A 599 -1.05 15.78 -26.55
C LYS A 599 -0.08 16.91 -26.24
N ALA A 600 -0.60 18.06 -25.80
CA ALA A 600 0.23 19.20 -25.40
C ALA A 600 1.10 18.84 -24.18
N ASP A 601 0.53 18.17 -23.19
CA ASP A 601 1.21 17.77 -21.96
C ASP A 601 2.29 16.69 -22.23
N ALA A 602 2.04 15.76 -23.14
CA ALA A 602 3.02 14.77 -23.59
C ALA A 602 4.19 15.46 -24.34
N THR A 603 3.89 16.34 -25.28
CA THR A 603 4.90 17.12 -26.00
C THR A 603 5.76 17.94 -25.04
N TRP A 604 5.13 18.58 -24.05
CA TRP A 604 5.86 19.32 -23.03
C TRP A 604 6.83 18.41 -22.25
N ARG A 605 6.37 17.24 -21.80
CA ARG A 605 7.23 16.27 -21.08
C ARG A 605 8.38 15.76 -21.94
N GLN A 606 8.12 15.40 -23.20
CA GLN A 606 9.16 14.95 -24.14
C GLN A 606 10.24 16.01 -24.35
N THR A 607 9.87 17.28 -24.42
CA THR A 607 10.78 18.39 -24.63
C THR A 607 11.55 18.77 -23.37
N HIS A 608 10.89 18.80 -22.20
CA HIS A 608 11.45 19.43 -21.00
C HIS A 608 12.06 18.46 -20.02
N LEU A 609 11.57 17.21 -19.89
CA LEU A 609 12.15 16.28 -18.90
C LEU A 609 13.63 15.98 -19.15
N SER A 610 14.06 15.98 -20.41
CA SER A 610 15.47 15.82 -20.78
C SER A 610 16.27 17.13 -20.77
N SER A 611 15.61 18.29 -20.67
CA SER A 611 16.24 19.61 -20.64
C SER A 611 16.63 20.08 -19.24
N PHE A 612 16.13 19.42 -18.19
CA PHE A 612 16.59 19.63 -16.82
C PHE A 612 18.00 19.02 -16.66
N VAL A 613 18.99 19.67 -17.26
CA VAL A 613 20.37 19.16 -17.30
C VAL A 613 21.19 19.85 -16.24
N VAL A 614 21.99 19.07 -15.52
CA VAL A 614 23.07 19.60 -14.67
C VAL A 614 24.05 20.35 -15.60
N ARG A 615 24.19 21.66 -15.43
CA ARG A 615 25.25 22.41 -16.08
C ARG A 615 26.55 22.05 -15.39
N GLU A 616 27.50 21.49 -16.14
CA GLU A 616 28.85 21.36 -15.62
C GLU A 616 29.39 22.77 -15.29
N PRO A 617 30.07 22.91 -14.14
CA PRO A 617 30.62 24.19 -13.70
C PRO A 617 31.71 24.70 -14.64
#